data_929a10c78c0f8af49b65102d843fc43a
#
_entry.id   929a10c78c0f8af49b65102d843fc43a
#
_cell.length_a   1.000
_cell.length_b   1.000
_cell.length_c   1.000
_cell.angle_alpha   90.00
_cell.angle_beta   90.00
_cell.angle_gamma   90.00
#
_symmetry.space_group_name_H-M   'P 1'
#
loop_
_entity.id
_entity.type
_entity.pdbx_description
1 polymer ?
#
loop_
_entity_poly.entity_id
_entity_poly.type
_entity_poly.pdbx_seq_one_letter_code
_entity_poly.pdbx_strand_id
1 'polypeptide(L)'
;MNRYTNRERAAVKSVVVDLNDQYIKFIKALFPNARIIIDRFHIVQLVGRTLGNARISLMKKMNDCHCSEYKILKAHWRLFHKDSADLEAARSFYLRGVNEYMTQQNALDLIVKNHPQFEKVYDAYQDVFNALKEKNRERLIDVLENYRRSGQNMDTVISTLKKNMTAVLNSVEYDFSNGPVEGIKRRIKSLKRSCFGFRNLDNFRKRIALIRS
;
A
#
# COMPACT_ATOMS: atom_id res chain seq x y z
N MET A 1 -30.98 -4.60 7.39
CA MET A 1 -30.33 -3.50 6.65
C MET A 1 -31.11 -2.16 6.65
N ASN A 2 -32.20 -2.07 7.36
CA ASN A 2 -33.10 -0.87 7.31
C ASN A 2 -32.86 0.14 8.45
N ARG A 3 -31.63 0.31 8.93
CA ARG A 3 -31.34 1.28 10.00
C ARG A 3 -31.33 2.73 9.52
N TYR A 4 -31.09 2.93 8.22
CA TYR A 4 -31.02 4.26 7.60
C TYR A 4 -31.99 4.36 6.42
N THR A 5 -32.69 5.47 6.33
CA THR A 5 -33.61 5.79 5.23
C THR A 5 -32.86 6.03 3.91
N ASN A 6 -33.58 5.97 2.79
CA ASN A 6 -33.00 6.30 1.48
C ASN A 6 -32.46 7.74 1.45
N ARG A 7 -33.17 8.68 2.13
CA ARG A 7 -32.77 10.09 2.21
C ARG A 7 -31.43 10.25 2.96
N GLU A 8 -31.24 9.57 4.07
CA GLU A 8 -29.99 9.60 4.83
C GLU A 8 -28.84 8.98 4.04
N ARG A 9 -29.09 7.89 3.33
CA ARG A 9 -28.09 7.28 2.45
C ARG A 9 -27.69 8.18 1.29
N ALA A 10 -28.65 8.85 0.68
CA ALA A 10 -28.40 9.80 -0.40
C ALA A 10 -27.66 11.07 0.07
N ALA A 11 -27.73 11.41 1.36
CA ALA A 11 -27.02 12.53 1.96
C ALA A 11 -25.53 12.26 2.23
N VAL A 12 -25.05 11.00 2.13
CA VAL A 12 -23.63 10.67 2.31
C VAL A 12 -22.82 11.23 1.16
N LYS A 13 -21.83 12.09 1.46
CA LYS A 13 -21.02 12.81 0.46
C LYS A 13 -19.79 12.02 0.00
N SER A 14 -19.15 11.27 0.90
CA SER A 14 -17.93 10.53 0.61
C SER A 14 -17.83 9.24 1.43
N VAL A 15 -17.28 8.20 0.84
CA VAL A 15 -17.00 6.93 1.51
C VAL A 15 -15.57 6.50 1.17
N VAL A 16 -14.77 6.28 2.22
CA VAL A 16 -13.41 5.74 2.09
C VAL A 16 -13.48 4.22 2.19
N VAL A 17 -12.88 3.53 1.25
CA VAL A 17 -12.89 2.06 1.18
C VAL A 17 -11.52 1.51 0.81
N ASP A 18 -11.29 0.25 1.14
CA ASP A 18 -10.17 -0.53 0.64
C ASP A 18 -10.38 -0.85 -0.85
N LEU A 19 -9.29 -1.11 -1.57
CA LEU A 19 -9.36 -1.47 -2.98
C LEU A 19 -9.92 -2.89 -3.14
N ASN A 20 -11.27 -2.99 -3.15
CA ASN A 20 -12.02 -4.22 -3.36
C ASN A 20 -13.24 -3.95 -4.22
N ASP A 21 -13.27 -4.54 -5.42
CA ASP A 21 -14.31 -4.33 -6.42
C ASP A 21 -15.72 -4.64 -5.90
N GLN A 22 -15.89 -5.66 -5.07
CA GLN A 22 -17.19 -6.02 -4.52
C GLN A 22 -17.70 -4.96 -3.55
N TYR A 23 -16.82 -4.42 -2.68
CA TYR A 23 -17.17 -3.32 -1.80
C TYR A 23 -17.51 -2.05 -2.56
N ILE A 24 -16.74 -1.73 -3.60
CA ILE A 24 -16.98 -0.54 -4.43
C ILE A 24 -18.39 -0.61 -5.06
N LYS A 25 -18.76 -1.76 -5.64
CA LYS A 25 -20.10 -1.97 -6.21
C LYS A 25 -21.20 -1.86 -5.17
N PHE A 26 -21.00 -2.48 -4.00
CA PHE A 26 -21.95 -2.44 -2.90
C PHE A 26 -22.14 -1.02 -2.35
N ILE A 27 -21.07 -0.25 -2.18
CA ILE A 27 -21.12 1.14 -1.72
C ILE A 27 -21.85 2.02 -2.70
N LYS A 28 -21.60 1.85 -4.01
CA LYS A 28 -22.35 2.59 -5.06
C LYS A 28 -23.86 2.34 -4.99
N ALA A 29 -24.24 1.10 -4.73
CA ALA A 29 -25.67 0.75 -4.60
C ALA A 29 -26.30 1.30 -3.31
N LEU A 30 -25.54 1.35 -2.19
CA LEU A 30 -26.04 1.86 -0.91
C LEU A 30 -26.07 3.39 -0.82
N PHE A 31 -25.07 4.06 -1.37
CA PHE A 31 -24.84 5.51 -1.27
C PHE A 31 -24.69 6.10 -2.68
N PRO A 32 -25.79 6.27 -3.41
CA PRO A 32 -25.76 6.59 -4.85
C PRO A 32 -25.05 7.92 -5.16
N ASN A 33 -25.09 8.88 -4.23
CA ASN A 33 -24.49 10.20 -4.39
C ASN A 33 -23.08 10.31 -3.78
N ALA A 34 -22.58 9.24 -3.13
CA ALA A 34 -21.31 9.29 -2.43
C ALA A 34 -20.12 9.18 -3.39
N ARG A 35 -19.15 10.06 -3.18
CA ARG A 35 -17.84 9.96 -3.81
C ARG A 35 -17.07 8.82 -3.16
N ILE A 36 -16.60 7.86 -3.96
CA ILE A 36 -15.78 6.77 -3.48
C ILE A 36 -14.32 7.19 -3.51
N ILE A 37 -13.62 6.96 -2.42
CA ILE A 37 -12.20 7.28 -2.22
C ILE A 37 -11.50 5.99 -1.80
N ILE A 38 -10.49 5.58 -2.54
CA ILE A 38 -9.65 4.46 -2.10
C ILE A 38 -8.64 4.97 -1.07
N ASP A 39 -8.49 4.25 0.04
CA ASP A 39 -7.48 4.61 1.03
C ASP A 39 -6.07 4.47 0.43
N ARG A 40 -5.29 5.56 0.44
CA ARG A 40 -3.91 5.61 -0.08
C ARG A 40 -3.01 4.54 0.51
N PHE A 41 -3.17 4.26 1.81
CA PHE A 41 -2.40 3.22 2.48
C PHE A 41 -2.58 1.86 1.80
N HIS A 42 -3.81 1.51 1.40
CA HIS A 42 -4.08 0.25 0.72
C HIS A 42 -3.49 0.19 -0.69
N ILE A 43 -3.43 1.33 -1.41
CA ILE A 43 -2.76 1.38 -2.72
C ILE A 43 -1.26 1.15 -2.54
N VAL A 44 -0.60 1.91 -1.65
CA VAL A 44 0.84 1.76 -1.35
C VAL A 44 1.16 0.34 -0.87
N GLN A 45 0.32 -0.22 0.01
CA GLN A 45 0.48 -1.59 0.50
C GLN A 45 0.36 -2.62 -0.63
N LEU A 46 -0.54 -2.42 -1.59
CA LEU A 46 -0.74 -3.34 -2.71
C LEU A 46 0.47 -3.33 -3.65
N VAL A 47 0.92 -2.14 -4.09
CA VAL A 47 2.10 -2.03 -4.96
C VAL A 47 3.38 -2.48 -4.25
N GLY A 48 3.55 -2.14 -2.96
CA GLY A 48 4.69 -2.56 -2.15
C GLY A 48 4.74 -4.08 -1.93
N ARG A 49 3.59 -4.71 -1.68
CA ARG A 49 3.51 -6.18 -1.59
C ARG A 49 3.90 -6.84 -2.91
N THR A 50 3.51 -6.25 -4.03
CA THR A 50 3.84 -6.77 -5.36
C THR A 50 5.33 -6.66 -5.65
N LEU A 51 5.97 -5.55 -5.28
CA LEU A 51 7.43 -5.40 -5.33
C LEU A 51 8.12 -6.46 -4.44
N GLY A 52 7.63 -6.65 -3.21
CA GLY A 52 8.14 -7.68 -2.29
C GLY A 52 8.04 -9.09 -2.89
N ASN A 53 6.93 -9.42 -3.56
CA ASN A 53 6.75 -10.70 -4.24
C ASN A 53 7.69 -10.86 -5.44
N ALA A 54 7.90 -9.80 -6.23
CA ALA A 54 8.85 -9.81 -7.35
C ALA A 54 10.28 -10.07 -6.84
N ARG A 55 10.68 -9.41 -5.74
CA ARG A 55 11.96 -9.64 -5.06
C ARG A 55 12.12 -11.10 -4.63
N ILE A 56 11.11 -11.68 -3.99
CA ILE A 56 11.14 -13.10 -3.56
C ILE A 56 11.21 -14.02 -4.77
N SER A 57 10.48 -13.73 -5.84
CA SER A 57 10.52 -14.51 -7.08
C SER A 57 11.88 -14.45 -7.75
N LEU A 58 12.53 -13.28 -7.72
CA LEU A 58 13.91 -13.11 -8.21
C LEU A 58 14.88 -13.97 -7.41
N MET A 59 14.83 -13.90 -6.06
CA MET A 59 15.68 -14.72 -5.20
C MET A 59 15.52 -16.23 -5.45
N LYS A 60 14.31 -16.70 -5.72
CA LYS A 60 14.04 -18.12 -6.01
C LYS A 60 14.63 -18.59 -7.34
N LYS A 61 14.89 -17.66 -8.28
CA LYS A 61 15.52 -17.99 -9.57
C LYS A 61 17.06 -17.96 -9.51
N MET A 62 17.64 -17.44 -8.43
CA MET A 62 19.08 -17.37 -8.25
C MET A 62 19.63 -18.73 -7.81
N ASN A 63 20.61 -19.24 -8.53
CA ASN A 63 21.28 -20.52 -8.21
C ASN A 63 22.25 -20.39 -7.03
N ASP A 64 22.88 -19.23 -6.87
CA ASP A 64 23.84 -18.96 -5.81
C ASP A 64 23.23 -18.08 -4.71
N CYS A 65 22.94 -18.69 -3.57
CA CYS A 65 22.46 -17.99 -2.37
C CYS A 65 23.57 -17.26 -1.58
N HIS A 66 24.83 -17.40 -1.98
CA HIS A 66 25.99 -16.75 -1.34
C HIS A 66 26.45 -15.51 -2.08
N CYS A 67 25.94 -15.22 -3.28
CA CYS A 67 26.29 -14.02 -4.02
C CYS A 67 25.81 -12.75 -3.31
N SER A 68 26.49 -11.63 -3.56
CA SER A 68 26.16 -10.32 -2.97
C SER A 68 24.73 -9.89 -3.29
N GLU A 69 24.26 -10.11 -4.50
CA GLU A 69 22.89 -9.76 -4.92
C GLU A 69 21.82 -10.50 -4.10
N TYR A 70 21.95 -11.82 -3.93
CA TYR A 70 21.01 -12.60 -3.11
C TYR A 70 20.96 -12.08 -1.67
N LYS A 71 22.13 -11.79 -1.09
CA LYS A 71 22.25 -11.29 0.28
C LYS A 71 21.62 -9.89 0.44
N ILE A 72 21.81 -8.99 -0.55
CA ILE A 72 21.15 -7.69 -0.58
C ILE A 72 19.63 -7.86 -0.64
N LEU A 73 19.13 -8.64 -1.58
CA LEU A 73 17.71 -8.92 -1.72
C LEU A 73 17.11 -9.52 -0.42
N LYS A 74 17.83 -10.38 0.28
CA LYS A 74 17.35 -11.04 1.49
C LYS A 74 17.41 -10.14 2.73
N ALA A 75 18.57 -9.56 3.01
CA ALA A 75 18.85 -8.86 4.26
C ALA A 75 18.44 -7.38 4.21
N HIS A 76 18.56 -6.73 3.05
CA HIS A 76 18.36 -5.30 2.88
C HIS A 76 17.08 -4.95 2.09
N TRP A 77 16.05 -5.80 2.18
CA TRP A 77 14.80 -5.64 1.43
C TRP A 77 14.10 -4.29 1.62
N ARG A 78 14.33 -3.59 2.75
CA ARG A 78 13.75 -2.27 3.02
C ARG A 78 14.27 -1.19 2.07
N LEU A 79 15.46 -1.36 1.47
CA LEU A 79 16.00 -0.43 0.47
C LEU A 79 15.04 -0.26 -0.70
N PHE A 80 14.44 -1.36 -1.16
CA PHE A 80 13.55 -1.36 -2.31
C PHE A 80 12.21 -0.66 -2.05
N HIS A 81 11.82 -0.52 -0.78
CA HIS A 81 10.60 0.19 -0.38
C HIS A 81 10.84 1.64 0.04
N LYS A 82 12.09 2.08 0.09
CA LYS A 82 12.47 3.45 0.38
C LYS A 82 12.16 4.34 -0.84
N ASP A 83 11.83 5.60 -0.59
CA ASP A 83 11.81 6.58 -1.68
C ASP A 83 13.20 6.66 -2.31
N SER A 84 13.27 6.62 -3.64
CA SER A 84 14.55 6.69 -4.36
C SER A 84 15.32 7.97 -4.05
N ALA A 85 14.63 9.09 -3.80
CA ALA A 85 15.22 10.34 -3.40
C ALA A 85 15.86 10.33 -1.99
N ASP A 86 15.39 9.42 -1.12
CA ASP A 86 15.88 9.29 0.26
C ASP A 86 17.02 8.24 0.40
N LEU A 87 17.49 7.69 -0.72
CA LEU A 87 18.59 6.73 -0.71
C LEU A 87 19.93 7.44 -0.48
N GLU A 88 20.71 6.92 0.45
CA GLU A 88 22.04 7.44 0.75
C GLU A 88 23.02 7.07 -0.38
N ALA A 89 23.49 8.08 -1.09
CA ALA A 89 24.43 7.93 -2.21
C ALA A 89 25.87 8.29 -1.85
N ALA A 90 26.09 9.12 -0.81
CA ALA A 90 27.40 9.65 -0.46
C ALA A 90 28.13 8.80 0.60
N ARG A 91 27.38 8.27 1.57
CA ARG A 91 27.97 7.54 2.70
C ARG A 91 27.87 6.04 2.49
N SER A 92 29.03 5.35 2.55
CA SER A 92 29.09 3.89 2.52
C SER A 92 28.79 3.30 3.90
N PHE A 93 28.07 2.20 3.91
CA PHE A 93 27.75 1.41 5.10
C PHE A 93 28.25 0.00 4.92
N TYR A 94 28.70 -0.61 6.00
CA TYR A 94 28.99 -2.04 6.02
C TYR A 94 27.69 -2.84 5.94
N LEU A 95 27.46 -3.48 4.81
CA LEU A 95 26.28 -4.33 4.62
C LEU A 95 26.55 -5.71 5.23
N ARG A 96 25.99 -5.93 6.42
CA ARG A 96 26.09 -7.24 7.09
C ARG A 96 25.51 -8.34 6.21
N GLY A 97 26.22 -9.44 6.10
CA GLY A 97 25.87 -10.58 5.25
C GLY A 97 26.45 -10.49 3.84
N VAL A 98 26.59 -9.30 3.26
CA VAL A 98 27.34 -9.06 2.02
C VAL A 98 28.83 -9.00 2.31
N ASN A 99 29.19 -8.47 3.49
CA ASN A 99 30.56 -8.24 3.96
C ASN A 99 31.33 -7.21 3.11
N GLU A 100 30.64 -6.23 2.56
CA GLU A 100 31.19 -5.16 1.73
C GLU A 100 30.70 -3.80 2.21
N TYR A 101 31.49 -2.76 1.94
CA TYR A 101 31.10 -1.37 2.13
C TYR A 101 30.50 -0.84 0.82
N MET A 102 29.26 -0.42 0.84
CA MET A 102 28.63 0.26 -0.29
C MET A 102 27.56 1.24 0.17
N THR A 103 27.20 2.18 -0.70
CA THR A 103 26.09 3.10 -0.45
C THR A 103 24.76 2.38 -0.66
N GLN A 104 23.66 2.96 -0.13
CA GLN A 104 22.32 2.41 -0.39
C GLN A 104 22.00 2.44 -1.88
N GLN A 105 22.40 3.51 -2.58
CA GLN A 105 22.22 3.64 -4.01
C GLN A 105 22.97 2.56 -4.78
N ASN A 106 24.24 2.31 -4.47
CA ASN A 106 25.02 1.28 -5.16
C ASN A 106 24.46 -0.13 -4.94
N ALA A 107 23.95 -0.41 -3.74
CA ALA A 107 23.29 -1.70 -3.44
C ALA A 107 22.01 -1.89 -4.26
N LEU A 108 21.21 -0.82 -4.45
CA LEU A 108 20.04 -0.84 -5.31
C LEU A 108 20.44 -1.02 -6.77
N ASP A 109 21.37 -0.18 -7.27
CA ASP A 109 21.83 -0.17 -8.66
C ASP A 109 22.37 -1.52 -9.11
N LEU A 110 23.09 -2.22 -8.22
CA LEU A 110 23.60 -3.57 -8.50
C LEU A 110 22.46 -4.54 -8.85
N ILE A 111 21.34 -4.46 -8.13
CA ILE A 111 20.20 -5.34 -8.37
C ILE A 111 19.43 -4.92 -9.61
N VAL A 112 19.12 -3.64 -9.73
CA VAL A 112 18.26 -3.09 -10.79
C VAL A 112 18.92 -3.29 -12.16
N LYS A 113 20.21 -2.93 -12.30
CA LYS A 113 20.95 -3.07 -13.57
C LYS A 113 21.08 -4.51 -14.05
N ASN A 114 21.22 -5.46 -13.12
CA ASN A 114 21.41 -6.88 -13.47
C ASN A 114 20.08 -7.62 -13.68
N HIS A 115 18.94 -7.03 -13.28
CA HIS A 115 17.63 -7.67 -13.36
C HIS A 115 16.56 -6.76 -13.98
N PRO A 116 16.54 -6.56 -15.31
CA PRO A 116 15.63 -5.61 -15.97
C PRO A 116 14.13 -5.84 -15.75
N GLN A 117 13.73 -7.08 -15.48
CA GLN A 117 12.34 -7.37 -15.15
C GLN A 117 11.97 -6.90 -13.73
N PHE A 118 12.92 -6.96 -12.79
CA PHE A 118 12.72 -6.42 -11.45
C PHE A 118 12.77 -4.91 -11.46
N GLU A 119 13.67 -4.30 -12.26
CA GLU A 119 13.73 -2.86 -12.51
C GLU A 119 12.37 -2.29 -12.87
N LYS A 120 11.70 -2.83 -13.89
CA LYS A 120 10.36 -2.38 -14.32
C LYS A 120 9.33 -2.40 -13.18
N VAL A 121 9.39 -3.41 -12.30
CA VAL A 121 8.50 -3.51 -11.15
C VAL A 121 8.86 -2.48 -10.08
N TYR A 122 10.15 -2.26 -9.87
CA TYR A 122 10.67 -1.25 -8.95
C TYR A 122 10.29 0.15 -9.39
N ASP A 123 10.51 0.50 -10.66
CA ASP A 123 10.16 1.81 -11.22
C ASP A 123 8.67 2.08 -11.11
N ALA A 124 7.83 1.11 -11.49
CA ALA A 124 6.39 1.24 -11.35
C ALA A 124 5.94 1.44 -9.88
N TYR A 125 6.62 0.78 -8.93
CA TYR A 125 6.37 1.02 -7.51
C TYR A 125 6.74 2.46 -7.12
N GLN A 126 7.93 2.93 -7.50
CA GLN A 126 8.41 4.28 -7.18
C GLN A 126 7.50 5.35 -7.79
N ASP A 127 7.10 5.18 -9.04
CA ASP A 127 6.25 6.13 -9.74
C ASP A 127 4.88 6.27 -9.07
N VAL A 128 4.21 5.15 -8.76
CA VAL A 128 2.93 5.18 -8.04
C VAL A 128 3.10 5.73 -6.63
N PHE A 129 4.14 5.30 -5.91
CA PHE A 129 4.43 5.76 -4.55
C PHE A 129 4.65 7.27 -4.50
N ASN A 130 5.46 7.81 -5.40
CA ASN A 130 5.79 9.22 -5.45
C ASN A 130 4.57 10.07 -5.86
N ALA A 131 3.80 9.64 -6.86
CA ALA A 131 2.57 10.32 -7.26
C ALA A 131 1.56 10.41 -6.09
N LEU A 132 1.44 9.36 -5.28
CA LEU A 132 0.58 9.34 -4.09
C LEU A 132 1.15 10.19 -2.94
N LYS A 133 2.48 10.19 -2.72
CA LYS A 133 3.17 10.98 -1.69
C LYS A 133 3.03 12.47 -1.96
N GLU A 134 3.25 12.89 -3.21
CA GLU A 134 3.16 14.27 -3.67
C GLU A 134 1.70 14.75 -3.84
N LYS A 135 0.73 13.84 -3.71
CA LYS A 135 -0.69 14.12 -3.99
C LYS A 135 -0.89 14.73 -5.38
N ASN A 136 -0.11 14.27 -6.36
CA ASN A 136 -0.16 14.77 -7.71
C ASN A 136 -1.08 13.91 -8.58
N ARG A 137 -2.27 14.45 -8.87
CA ARG A 137 -3.30 13.77 -9.66
C ARG A 137 -2.86 13.52 -11.10
N GLU A 138 -2.25 14.52 -11.72
CA GLU A 138 -1.82 14.45 -13.13
C GLU A 138 -0.70 13.43 -13.31
N ARG A 139 0.29 13.46 -12.41
CA ARG A 139 1.35 12.46 -12.37
C ARG A 139 0.81 11.04 -12.18
N LEU A 140 -0.19 10.86 -11.31
CA LEU A 140 -0.79 9.54 -11.10
C LEU A 140 -1.52 9.04 -12.36
N ILE A 141 -2.21 9.93 -13.08
CA ILE A 141 -2.84 9.60 -14.38
C ILE A 141 -1.75 9.17 -15.37
N ASP A 142 -0.71 9.97 -15.54
CA ASP A 142 0.39 9.71 -16.48
C ASP A 142 1.06 8.35 -16.18
N VAL A 143 1.41 8.10 -14.92
CA VAL A 143 2.01 6.82 -14.48
C VAL A 143 1.10 5.64 -14.80
N LEU A 144 -0.20 5.76 -14.55
CA LEU A 144 -1.12 4.67 -14.83
C LEU A 144 -1.32 4.47 -16.33
N GLU A 145 -1.54 5.54 -17.11
CA GLU A 145 -1.83 5.45 -18.55
C GLU A 145 -0.63 4.98 -19.36
N ASN A 146 0.57 5.50 -19.06
CA ASN A 146 1.79 5.20 -19.79
C ASN A 146 2.57 3.99 -19.24
N TYR A 147 2.00 3.26 -18.28
CA TYR A 147 2.62 2.07 -17.71
C TYR A 147 3.00 1.04 -18.78
N ARG A 148 4.28 0.68 -18.81
CA ARG A 148 4.80 -0.39 -19.68
C ARG A 148 4.76 -1.73 -18.95
N ARG A 149 4.12 -2.73 -19.55
CA ARG A 149 3.98 -4.05 -18.96
C ARG A 149 5.34 -4.65 -18.59
N SER A 150 5.42 -5.20 -17.39
CA SER A 150 6.60 -5.88 -16.86
C SER A 150 6.59 -7.40 -17.09
N GLY A 151 5.44 -7.97 -17.46
CA GLY A 151 5.24 -9.42 -17.49
C GLY A 151 5.16 -10.04 -16.09
N GLN A 152 4.90 -9.23 -15.06
CA GLN A 152 4.87 -9.60 -13.65
C GLN A 152 3.51 -9.25 -13.01
N ASN A 153 3.33 -9.62 -11.75
CA ASN A 153 2.10 -9.32 -11.01
C ASN A 153 1.77 -7.83 -10.92
N MET A 154 2.73 -6.93 -11.17
CA MET A 154 2.51 -5.49 -11.23
C MET A 154 1.53 -5.11 -12.34
N ASP A 155 1.52 -5.83 -13.46
CA ASP A 155 0.57 -5.61 -14.56
C ASP A 155 -0.89 -5.74 -14.10
N THR A 156 -1.16 -6.75 -13.25
CA THR A 156 -2.49 -6.98 -12.67
C THR A 156 -2.86 -5.86 -11.69
N VAL A 157 -1.90 -5.40 -10.90
CA VAL A 157 -2.12 -4.30 -9.95
C VAL A 157 -2.45 -3.02 -10.69
N ILE A 158 -1.65 -2.64 -11.68
CA ILE A 158 -1.89 -1.43 -12.48
C ILE A 158 -3.23 -1.53 -13.22
N SER A 159 -3.58 -2.67 -13.79
CA SER A 159 -4.90 -2.90 -14.39
C SER A 159 -6.04 -2.68 -13.39
N THR A 160 -5.87 -3.14 -12.14
CA THR A 160 -6.87 -2.95 -11.09
C THR A 160 -7.00 -1.48 -10.70
N LEU A 161 -5.88 -0.75 -10.61
CA LEU A 161 -5.89 0.70 -10.36
C LEU A 161 -6.58 1.45 -11.50
N LYS A 162 -6.27 1.14 -12.76
CA LYS A 162 -6.93 1.71 -13.96
C LYS A 162 -8.43 1.47 -13.95
N LYS A 163 -8.87 0.25 -13.66
CA LYS A 163 -10.29 -0.10 -13.58
C LYS A 163 -11.05 0.74 -12.56
N ASN A 164 -10.39 1.15 -11.48
CA ASN A 164 -10.95 1.97 -10.42
C ASN A 164 -10.41 3.41 -10.44
N MET A 165 -9.98 3.90 -11.61
CA MET A 165 -9.26 5.17 -11.80
C MET A 165 -9.88 6.33 -11.02
N THR A 166 -11.17 6.59 -11.18
CA THR A 166 -11.84 7.70 -10.50
C THR A 166 -11.69 7.63 -8.97
N ALA A 167 -11.89 6.43 -8.38
CA ALA A 167 -11.81 6.26 -6.94
C ALA A 167 -10.34 6.32 -6.43
N VAL A 168 -9.39 5.89 -7.25
CA VAL A 168 -7.95 5.99 -7.02
C VAL A 168 -7.50 7.46 -7.09
N LEU A 169 -7.94 8.23 -8.08
CA LEU A 169 -7.62 9.66 -8.19
C LEU A 169 -8.23 10.47 -7.04
N ASN A 170 -9.42 10.11 -6.58
CA ASN A 170 -10.02 10.75 -5.40
C ASN A 170 -9.15 10.58 -4.15
N SER A 171 -8.32 9.53 -4.05
CA SER A 171 -7.40 9.33 -2.91
C SER A 171 -6.30 10.40 -2.85
N VAL A 172 -5.97 11.02 -3.95
CA VAL A 172 -4.95 12.09 -4.06
C VAL A 172 -5.58 13.45 -3.86
N GLU A 173 -6.82 13.61 -4.35
CA GLU A 173 -7.56 14.86 -4.31
C GLU A 173 -8.16 15.17 -2.93
N TYR A 174 -8.57 14.12 -2.18
CA TYR A 174 -9.22 14.27 -0.88
C TYR A 174 -8.38 13.66 0.25
N ASP A 175 -8.20 14.41 1.34
CA ASP A 175 -7.45 14.00 2.53
C ASP A 175 -8.23 13.10 3.50
N PHE A 176 -9.05 12.19 2.96
CA PHE A 176 -9.75 11.22 3.79
C PHE A 176 -9.02 9.89 3.84
N SER A 177 -8.98 9.28 5.01
CA SER A 177 -8.38 7.95 5.22
C SER A 177 -9.20 7.11 6.21
N ASN A 178 -8.97 5.81 6.20
CA ASN A 178 -9.52 4.88 7.18
C ASN A 178 -8.78 4.92 8.53
N GLY A 179 -7.71 5.72 8.66
CA GLY A 179 -6.87 5.81 9.86
C GLY A 179 -7.64 6.01 11.16
N PRO A 180 -8.59 6.95 11.27
CA PRO A 180 -9.40 7.13 12.49
C PRO A 180 -10.20 5.88 12.87
N VAL A 181 -10.81 5.21 11.88
CA VAL A 181 -11.59 3.98 12.09
C VAL A 181 -10.68 2.83 12.52
N GLU A 182 -9.50 2.71 11.90
CA GLU A 182 -8.52 1.70 12.29
C GLU A 182 -7.96 1.95 13.70
N GLY A 183 -7.72 3.22 14.07
CA GLY A 183 -7.34 3.61 15.42
C GLY A 183 -8.38 3.13 16.46
N ILE A 184 -9.66 3.37 16.20
CA ILE A 184 -10.75 2.90 17.05
C ILE A 184 -10.77 1.36 17.11
N LYS A 185 -10.66 0.67 15.98
CA LYS A 185 -10.60 -0.80 15.93
C LYS A 185 -9.43 -1.36 16.76
N ARG A 186 -8.24 -0.72 16.70
CA ARG A 186 -7.07 -1.12 17.51
C ARG A 186 -7.33 -0.95 19.00
N ARG A 187 -7.92 0.19 19.42
CA ARG A 187 -8.30 0.42 20.82
C ARG A 187 -9.28 -0.62 21.32
N ILE A 188 -10.34 -0.95 20.54
CA ILE A 188 -11.30 -1.98 20.87
C ILE A 188 -10.62 -3.37 21.00
N LYS A 189 -9.73 -3.73 20.07
CA LYS A 189 -8.97 -4.97 20.15
C LYS A 189 -8.06 -5.01 21.38
N SER A 190 -7.40 -3.91 21.73
CA SER A 190 -6.57 -3.79 22.92
C SER A 190 -7.40 -3.97 24.18
N LEU A 191 -8.54 -3.27 24.29
CA LEU A 191 -9.47 -3.45 25.42
C LEU A 191 -9.89 -4.91 25.58
N LYS A 192 -10.28 -5.58 24.49
CA LYS A 192 -10.68 -7.00 24.53
C LYS A 192 -9.55 -7.88 25.05
N ARG A 193 -8.30 -7.63 24.65
CA ARG A 193 -7.12 -8.39 25.09
C ARG A 193 -6.81 -8.14 26.56
N SER A 194 -6.78 -6.87 26.99
CA SER A 194 -6.46 -6.49 28.37
C SER A 194 -7.46 -7.02 29.40
N CYS A 195 -8.70 -7.24 28.98
CA CYS A 195 -9.75 -7.78 29.85
C CYS A 195 -9.96 -9.30 29.68
N PHE A 196 -9.04 -10.01 29.00
CA PHE A 196 -9.15 -11.45 28.72
C PHE A 196 -10.48 -11.87 28.06
N GLY A 197 -11.16 -10.93 27.42
CA GLY A 197 -12.48 -11.08 26.82
C GLY A 197 -13.62 -10.56 27.71
N PHE A 198 -14.82 -10.59 27.16
CA PHE A 198 -16.03 -10.16 27.84
C PHE A 198 -17.12 -11.25 27.71
N ARG A 199 -17.64 -11.73 28.81
CA ARG A 199 -18.81 -12.62 28.80
C ARG A 199 -20.11 -11.85 28.52
N ASN A 200 -20.22 -10.61 29.03
CA ASN A 200 -21.37 -9.75 28.83
C ASN A 200 -21.09 -8.71 27.72
N LEU A 201 -21.88 -8.80 26.64
CA LEU A 201 -21.73 -7.91 25.47
C LEU A 201 -22.09 -6.45 25.80
N ASP A 202 -23.06 -6.21 26.72
CA ASP A 202 -23.47 -4.86 27.07
C ASP A 202 -22.40 -4.15 27.90
N ASN A 203 -21.72 -4.86 28.80
CA ASN A 203 -20.58 -4.33 29.51
C ASN A 203 -19.45 -4.00 28.55
N PHE A 204 -19.22 -4.83 27.52
CA PHE A 204 -18.25 -4.52 26.48
C PHE A 204 -18.61 -3.26 25.68
N ARG A 205 -19.87 -3.11 25.29
CA ARG A 205 -20.37 -1.91 24.61
C ARG A 205 -20.21 -0.64 25.44
N LYS A 206 -20.54 -0.70 26.75
CA LYS A 206 -20.34 0.43 27.68
C LYS A 206 -18.86 0.82 27.77
N ARG A 207 -17.95 -0.15 27.87
CA ARG A 207 -16.51 0.11 27.89
C ARG A 207 -16.01 0.73 26.58
N ILE A 208 -16.51 0.25 25.42
CA ILE A 208 -16.17 0.86 24.12
C ILE A 208 -16.64 2.32 24.05
N ALA A 209 -17.81 2.64 24.58
CA ALA A 209 -18.32 4.00 24.60
C ALA A 209 -17.39 4.94 25.38
N LEU A 210 -16.81 4.49 26.50
CA LEU A 210 -15.86 5.26 27.30
C LEU A 210 -14.49 5.47 26.64
N ILE A 211 -14.12 4.69 25.64
CA ILE A 211 -12.85 4.89 24.89
C ILE A 211 -13.00 5.97 23.82
N ARG A 212 -14.23 6.32 23.45
CA ARG A 212 -14.54 7.32 22.42
C ARG A 212 -14.50 8.77 22.96
N SER A 213 -14.58 8.95 24.26
CA SER A 213 -14.37 10.22 24.94
C SER A 213 -12.89 10.48 25.18
#